data_3a56f8394dea3b08887d199ff94e01ba
#
_entry.id   3a56f8394dea3b08887d199ff94e01ba
#
_cell.length_a   1.000
_cell.length_b   1.000
_cell.length_c   1.000
_cell.angle_alpha   90.00
_cell.angle_beta   90.00
_cell.angle_gamma   90.00
#
_symmetry.space_group_name_H-M   'P 1'
#
loop_
_entity.id
_entity.type
_entity.pdbx_description
1 polymer ?
#
loop_
_entity_poly.entity_id
_entity_poly.type
_entity_poly.pdbx_seq_one_letter_code
_entity_poly.pdbx_strand_id
1 'polypeptide(L)'
;FFMRAGFSGVQAHCPLLWAGDQSVDFSRHDGINTVITAALSAGLVGNAYSHSDCGGYTSLGGKVRSAELMQRWYELSAFAPVMRTHEGNRPDDNLQIDSSPELLAGFAAWSRVHEALAPYVAHLCDEASATGLPAQRPLFLHYPDDRNTAAIQDQFLYGRDMLVAPVVEEGASSRRLYVPGGDNWIELWTGRRLEAGWHEVAAPIGRPPVMVRE
;
A
#
# COMPACT_ATOMS: atom_id res chain seq x y z
N PHE A 1 -11.88 15.57 4.39
CA PHE A 1 -10.59 16.20 4.09
C PHE A 1 -9.45 15.37 4.65
N PHE A 2 -8.24 15.63 4.20
CA PHE A 2 -7.01 15.00 4.68
C PHE A 2 -5.94 16.08 4.93
N MET A 3 -4.91 15.72 5.69
CA MET A 3 -3.81 16.62 6.01
C MET A 3 -2.50 16.07 5.42
N ARG A 4 -1.65 16.99 4.95
CA ARG A 4 -0.29 16.67 4.49
C ARG A 4 0.71 16.63 5.65
N ALA A 5 0.52 17.47 6.64
CA ALA A 5 1.39 17.59 7.79
C ALA A 5 0.56 17.81 9.05
N GLY A 6 1.11 17.40 10.16
CA GLY A 6 0.47 17.53 11.45
C GLY A 6 1.49 17.58 12.57
N PHE A 7 1.00 17.80 13.75
CA PHE A 7 1.74 17.79 14.99
C PHE A 7 1.01 16.89 16.01
N SER A 8 1.57 16.67 17.17
CA SER A 8 0.95 15.86 18.22
C SER A 8 -0.50 16.28 18.47
N GLY A 9 -1.42 15.33 18.41
CA GLY A 9 -2.85 15.58 18.58
C GLY A 9 -3.62 15.86 17.30
N VAL A 10 -2.97 15.90 16.12
CA VAL A 10 -3.66 16.10 14.83
C VAL A 10 -4.74 15.05 14.58
N GLN A 11 -4.58 13.86 15.11
CA GLN A 11 -5.51 12.73 14.99
C GLN A 11 -6.93 13.06 15.50
N ALA A 12 -7.03 13.95 16.50
CA ALA A 12 -8.32 14.41 17.01
C ALA A 12 -9.09 15.30 16.00
N HIS A 13 -8.40 15.81 15.00
CA HIS A 13 -8.96 16.74 14.01
C HIS A 13 -9.03 16.13 12.62
N CYS A 14 -8.04 15.32 12.25
CA CYS A 14 -7.96 14.63 10.98
C CYS A 14 -7.14 13.34 11.10
N PRO A 15 -7.77 12.18 11.14
CA PRO A 15 -7.07 10.89 11.24
C PRO A 15 -6.49 10.40 9.90
N LEU A 16 -6.78 11.09 8.78
CA LEU A 16 -6.32 10.73 7.44
C LEU A 16 -5.15 11.63 7.04
N LEU A 17 -3.98 11.00 6.82
CA LEU A 17 -2.79 11.66 6.28
C LEU A 17 -2.60 11.33 4.80
N TRP A 18 -2.23 12.34 4.03
CA TRP A 18 -1.64 12.18 2.72
C TRP A 18 -0.12 12.19 2.87
N ALA A 19 0.54 11.20 2.27
CA ALA A 19 1.98 10.99 2.42
C ALA A 19 2.86 12.11 1.79
N GLY A 20 2.25 13.04 1.03
CA GLY A 20 2.95 14.17 0.40
C GLY A 20 3.34 13.87 -1.05
N ASP A 21 4.32 14.60 -1.55
CA ASP A 21 4.70 14.67 -2.96
C ASP A 21 5.79 13.66 -3.32
N GLN A 22 5.51 12.35 -3.23
CA GLN A 22 6.52 11.33 -3.55
C GLN A 22 7.10 11.49 -4.95
N SER A 23 8.39 11.14 -5.10
CA SER A 23 9.04 11.01 -6.39
C SER A 23 8.36 9.96 -7.26
N VAL A 24 8.32 10.22 -8.58
CA VAL A 24 7.76 9.30 -9.58
C VAL A 24 8.72 8.17 -9.93
N ASP A 25 9.18 7.43 -8.91
CA ASP A 25 10.15 6.34 -9.05
C ASP A 25 9.99 5.25 -7.98
N PHE A 26 10.86 4.22 -8.05
CA PHE A 26 10.92 3.11 -7.11
C PHE A 26 11.90 3.33 -5.95
N SER A 27 12.41 4.55 -5.75
CA SER A 27 13.43 4.81 -4.74
C SER A 27 12.90 4.58 -3.31
N ARG A 28 13.82 4.17 -2.43
CA ARG A 28 13.56 4.00 -1.00
C ARG A 28 13.58 5.33 -0.23
N HIS A 29 14.01 6.42 -0.87
CA HIS A 29 14.13 7.72 -0.21
C HIS A 29 12.87 8.56 -0.30
N ASP A 30 12.17 8.50 -1.44
CA ASP A 30 10.98 9.31 -1.67
C ASP A 30 10.02 8.71 -2.73
N GLY A 31 10.28 7.50 -3.22
CA GLY A 31 9.44 6.81 -4.21
C GLY A 31 8.36 5.93 -3.57
N ILE A 32 7.79 5.02 -4.37
CA ILE A 32 6.70 4.13 -3.97
C ILE A 32 6.96 3.37 -2.66
N ASN A 33 8.23 2.99 -2.40
CA ASN A 33 8.59 2.24 -1.21
C ASN A 33 8.37 3.03 0.09
N THR A 34 8.55 4.36 0.05
CA THR A 34 8.38 5.19 1.25
C THR A 34 6.95 5.30 1.71
N VAL A 35 5.98 5.11 0.83
CA VAL A 35 4.54 5.17 1.15
C VAL A 35 4.17 4.14 2.20
N ILE A 36 4.70 2.90 2.08
CA ILE A 36 4.43 1.83 3.04
C ILE A 36 5.00 2.20 4.41
N THR A 37 6.29 2.54 4.45
CA THR A 37 6.95 2.92 5.72
C THR A 37 6.28 4.12 6.37
N ALA A 38 5.84 5.12 5.58
CA ALA A 38 5.12 6.28 6.09
C ALA A 38 3.78 5.89 6.72
N ALA A 39 2.99 5.05 6.05
CA ALA A 39 1.71 4.57 6.56
C ALA A 39 1.88 3.80 7.87
N LEU A 40 2.84 2.86 7.92
CA LEU A 40 3.11 2.06 9.11
C LEU A 40 3.58 2.92 10.28
N SER A 41 4.52 3.85 10.05
CA SER A 41 5.04 4.74 11.09
C SER A 41 3.98 5.71 11.61
N ALA A 42 3.19 6.30 10.72
CA ALA A 42 2.09 7.19 11.07
C ALA A 42 1.00 6.45 11.88
N GLY A 43 0.70 5.21 11.49
CA GLY A 43 -0.26 4.36 12.20
C GLY A 43 0.14 4.10 13.66
N LEU A 44 1.43 3.87 13.93
CA LEU A 44 1.94 3.64 15.29
C LEU A 44 1.82 4.86 16.21
N VAL A 45 1.68 6.06 15.67
CA VAL A 45 1.47 7.30 16.45
C VAL A 45 0.03 7.83 16.35
N GLY A 46 -0.91 6.96 15.94
CA GLY A 46 -2.35 7.23 16.00
C GLY A 46 -2.97 7.85 14.74
N ASN A 47 -2.22 7.98 13.63
CA ASN A 47 -2.81 8.34 12.35
C ASN A 47 -3.31 7.07 11.66
N ALA A 48 -4.57 6.73 11.91
CA ALA A 48 -5.13 5.44 11.54
C ALA A 48 -5.21 5.20 10.02
N TYR A 49 -5.24 6.26 9.23
CA TYR A 49 -5.45 6.19 7.79
C TYR A 49 -4.38 6.97 7.05
N SER A 50 -3.83 6.36 6.01
CA SER A 50 -2.84 6.97 5.14
C SER A 50 -3.15 6.68 3.68
N HIS A 51 -2.74 7.58 2.80
CA HIS A 51 -2.77 7.39 1.36
C HIS A 51 -1.67 8.19 0.67
N SER A 52 -1.45 7.91 -0.60
CA SER A 52 -0.52 8.62 -1.48
C SER A 52 -1.15 8.88 -2.83
N ASP A 53 -0.52 9.72 -3.64
CA ASP A 53 -0.88 9.91 -5.03
C ASP A 53 -0.47 8.68 -5.84
N CYS A 54 -1.41 8.04 -6.54
CA CYS A 54 -1.10 6.90 -7.41
C CYS A 54 -0.16 7.33 -8.52
N GLY A 55 1.03 6.73 -8.55
CA GLY A 55 2.09 7.06 -9.47
C GLY A 55 3.06 8.14 -8.97
N GLY A 56 2.87 8.65 -7.75
CA GLY A 56 3.68 9.73 -7.18
C GLY A 56 3.29 11.11 -7.74
N TYR A 57 4.02 12.13 -7.34
CA TYR A 57 3.78 13.53 -7.69
C TYR A 57 5.02 14.21 -8.29
N THR A 58 6.18 14.07 -7.64
CA THR A 58 7.39 14.85 -7.94
C THR A 58 8.19 14.26 -9.08
N SER A 59 8.27 15.00 -10.17
CA SER A 59 9.01 14.67 -11.38
C SER A 59 10.14 15.70 -11.55
N LEU A 60 11.26 15.50 -10.87
CA LEU A 60 12.44 16.35 -10.89
C LEU A 60 13.68 15.57 -11.33
N GLY A 61 14.71 16.28 -11.78
CA GLY A 61 15.99 15.67 -12.13
C GLY A 61 15.93 14.68 -13.29
N GLY A 62 15.01 14.87 -14.24
CA GLY A 62 14.83 14.00 -15.40
C GLY A 62 13.97 12.76 -15.13
N LYS A 63 13.44 12.61 -13.92
CA LYS A 63 12.49 11.52 -13.61
C LYS A 63 11.16 11.75 -14.32
N VAL A 64 10.61 10.69 -14.86
CA VAL A 64 9.30 10.66 -15.52
C VAL A 64 8.54 9.43 -15.05
N ARG A 65 7.26 9.60 -14.78
CA ARG A 65 6.37 8.54 -14.34
C ARG A 65 6.22 7.47 -15.42
N SER A 66 6.65 6.25 -15.13
CA SER A 66 6.57 5.12 -16.05
C SER A 66 5.22 4.38 -15.95
N ALA A 67 4.88 3.62 -17.01
CA ALA A 67 3.68 2.79 -17.01
C ALA A 67 3.73 1.69 -15.94
N GLU A 68 4.91 1.08 -15.72
CA GLU A 68 5.10 0.09 -14.67
C GLU A 68 4.86 0.70 -13.30
N LEU A 69 5.46 1.87 -13.01
CA LEU A 69 5.28 2.56 -11.73
C LEU A 69 3.80 2.84 -11.46
N MET A 70 3.06 3.32 -12.47
CA MET A 70 1.62 3.57 -12.36
C MET A 70 0.88 2.29 -11.96
N GLN A 71 1.11 1.19 -12.67
CA GLN A 71 0.45 -0.09 -12.41
C GLN A 71 0.78 -0.61 -11.00
N ARG A 72 2.05 -0.57 -10.57
CA ARG A 72 2.46 -0.98 -9.22
C ARG A 72 1.85 -0.10 -8.13
N TRP A 73 1.71 1.18 -8.41
CA TRP A 73 1.06 2.09 -7.46
C TRP A 73 -0.45 1.87 -7.37
N TYR A 74 -1.13 1.50 -8.48
CA TYR A 74 -2.54 1.10 -8.44
C TYR A 74 -2.74 -0.13 -7.55
N GLU A 75 -1.86 -1.13 -7.69
CA GLU A 75 -1.84 -2.34 -6.86
C GLU A 75 -1.71 -2.02 -5.37
N LEU A 76 -0.79 -1.14 -5.01
CA LEU A 76 -0.59 -0.70 -3.62
C LEU A 76 -1.80 0.08 -3.09
N SER A 77 -2.28 1.04 -3.88
CA SER A 77 -3.34 1.97 -3.43
C SER A 77 -4.71 1.31 -3.29
N ALA A 78 -4.95 0.19 -3.98
CA ALA A 78 -6.18 -0.58 -3.79
C ALA A 78 -6.33 -1.14 -2.36
N PHE A 79 -5.22 -1.33 -1.65
CA PHE A 79 -5.17 -1.77 -0.24
C PHE A 79 -4.78 -0.63 0.71
N ALA A 80 -5.22 0.58 0.39
CA ALA A 80 -5.14 1.75 1.25
C ALA A 80 -6.55 2.29 1.53
N PRO A 81 -6.79 3.03 2.61
CA PRO A 81 -8.11 3.60 2.90
C PRO A 81 -8.64 4.56 1.83
N VAL A 82 -7.74 5.20 1.08
CA VAL A 82 -8.08 6.09 -0.04
C VAL A 82 -7.20 5.74 -1.24
N MET A 83 -7.83 5.58 -2.40
CA MET A 83 -7.16 5.43 -3.70
C MET A 83 -7.44 6.68 -4.53
N ARG A 84 -6.39 7.43 -4.87
CA ARG A 84 -6.51 8.73 -5.53
C ARG A 84 -5.34 8.93 -6.49
N THR A 85 -5.62 9.50 -7.65
CA THR A 85 -4.59 9.93 -8.60
C THR A 85 -4.29 11.43 -8.46
N HIS A 86 -3.13 11.83 -8.93
CA HIS A 86 -2.74 13.22 -9.12
C HIS A 86 -1.97 13.35 -10.44
N GLU A 87 -2.17 14.43 -11.16
CA GLU A 87 -1.47 14.68 -12.43
C GLU A 87 0.04 14.92 -12.24
N GLY A 88 0.44 15.34 -11.04
CA GLY A 88 1.83 15.63 -10.71
C GLY A 88 2.22 17.09 -10.97
N ASN A 89 3.47 17.43 -10.65
CA ASN A 89 4.00 18.80 -10.84
C ASN A 89 4.43 19.09 -12.29
N ARG A 90 4.46 18.06 -13.16
CA ARG A 90 4.80 18.18 -14.60
C ARG A 90 3.86 17.27 -15.41
N PRO A 91 2.58 17.64 -15.53
CA PRO A 91 1.55 16.76 -16.09
C PRO A 91 1.81 16.36 -17.54
N ASP A 92 2.39 17.26 -18.33
CA ASP A 92 2.67 17.02 -19.76
C ASP A 92 3.86 16.05 -19.98
N ASP A 93 4.73 15.89 -18.98
CA ASP A 93 5.89 14.99 -19.06
C ASP A 93 5.58 13.59 -18.50
N ASN A 94 4.59 13.50 -17.62
CA ASN A 94 4.26 12.28 -16.89
C ASN A 94 3.10 11.53 -17.54
N LEU A 95 3.18 10.19 -17.54
CA LEU A 95 2.01 9.38 -17.90
C LEU A 95 0.87 9.63 -16.92
N GLN A 96 -0.33 9.74 -17.45
CA GLN A 96 -1.58 9.88 -16.72
C GLN A 96 -2.37 8.56 -16.78
N ILE A 97 -3.47 8.47 -16.04
CA ILE A 97 -4.31 7.27 -16.00
C ILE A 97 -4.91 6.91 -17.37
N ASP A 98 -5.09 7.89 -18.21
CA ASP A 98 -5.67 7.78 -19.57
C ASP A 98 -4.63 7.90 -20.70
N SER A 99 -3.34 7.90 -20.38
CA SER A 99 -2.26 7.97 -21.37
C SER A 99 -2.19 6.74 -22.29
N SER A 100 -2.76 5.62 -21.87
CA SER A 100 -2.94 4.45 -22.73
C SER A 100 -4.15 3.61 -22.30
N PRO A 101 -4.72 2.80 -23.22
CA PRO A 101 -5.79 1.87 -22.87
C PRO A 101 -5.42 0.91 -21.73
N GLU A 102 -4.17 0.48 -21.67
CA GLU A 102 -3.66 -0.46 -20.65
C GLU A 102 -3.61 0.20 -19.26
N LEU A 103 -3.17 1.46 -19.17
CA LEU A 103 -3.17 2.22 -17.92
C LEU A 103 -4.59 2.47 -17.43
N LEU A 104 -5.47 2.88 -18.31
CA LEU A 104 -6.88 3.10 -17.98
C LEU A 104 -7.56 1.80 -17.51
N ALA A 105 -7.33 0.70 -18.23
CA ALA A 105 -7.87 -0.61 -17.84
C ALA A 105 -7.33 -1.08 -16.49
N GLY A 106 -6.04 -0.90 -16.23
CA GLY A 106 -5.40 -1.20 -14.95
C GLY A 106 -6.00 -0.38 -13.80
N PHE A 107 -6.10 0.93 -13.98
CA PHE A 107 -6.72 1.80 -12.99
C PHE A 107 -8.19 1.41 -12.71
N ALA A 108 -8.97 1.16 -13.76
CA ALA A 108 -10.36 0.73 -13.62
C ALA A 108 -10.50 -0.63 -12.89
N ALA A 109 -9.58 -1.57 -13.16
CA ALA A 109 -9.58 -2.85 -12.47
C ALA A 109 -9.31 -2.70 -10.97
N TRP A 110 -8.27 -1.95 -10.62
CA TRP A 110 -7.91 -1.72 -9.22
C TRP A 110 -8.88 -0.83 -8.46
N SER A 111 -9.54 0.13 -9.14
CA SER A 111 -10.63 0.91 -8.56
C SER A 111 -11.82 0.02 -8.17
N ARG A 112 -12.15 -1.01 -8.98
CA ARG A 112 -13.19 -1.98 -8.61
C ARG A 112 -12.80 -2.84 -7.42
N VAL A 113 -11.52 -3.23 -7.30
CA VAL A 113 -11.01 -3.94 -6.12
C VAL A 113 -11.14 -3.06 -4.88
N HIS A 114 -10.71 -1.80 -4.99
CA HIS A 114 -10.83 -0.82 -3.90
C HIS A 114 -12.30 -0.59 -3.48
N GLU A 115 -13.20 -0.43 -4.45
CA GLU A 115 -14.65 -0.31 -4.21
C GLU A 115 -15.22 -1.55 -3.51
N ALA A 116 -14.84 -2.75 -3.96
CA ALA A 116 -15.28 -4.00 -3.34
C ALA A 116 -14.79 -4.15 -1.90
N LEU A 117 -13.66 -3.52 -1.54
CA LEU A 117 -13.14 -3.48 -0.17
C LEU A 117 -13.81 -2.43 0.72
N ALA A 118 -14.70 -1.56 0.19
CA ALA A 118 -15.31 -0.48 0.96
C ALA A 118 -16.00 -0.94 2.26
N PRO A 119 -16.75 -2.06 2.31
CA PRO A 119 -17.30 -2.54 3.57
C PRO A 119 -16.23 -2.97 4.59
N TYR A 120 -15.12 -3.54 4.11
CA TYR A 120 -13.99 -3.89 4.96
C TYR A 120 -13.28 -2.65 5.49
N VAL A 121 -13.09 -1.64 4.65
CA VAL A 121 -12.53 -0.34 5.08
C VAL A 121 -13.41 0.32 6.14
N ALA A 122 -14.73 0.29 5.97
CA ALA A 122 -15.67 0.80 6.99
C ALA A 122 -15.49 0.08 8.33
N HIS A 123 -15.39 -1.26 8.30
CA HIS A 123 -15.08 -2.05 9.50
C HIS A 123 -13.74 -1.63 10.14
N LEU A 124 -12.69 -1.43 9.35
CA LEU A 124 -11.39 -0.96 9.86
C LEU A 124 -11.48 0.45 10.46
N CYS A 125 -12.36 1.31 9.94
CA CYS A 125 -12.62 2.64 10.52
C CYS A 125 -13.28 2.53 11.89
N ASP A 126 -14.26 1.64 12.05
CA ASP A 126 -14.92 1.39 13.34
C ASP A 126 -13.93 0.80 14.35
N GLU A 127 -13.10 -0.16 13.93
CA GLU A 127 -12.05 -0.75 14.76
C GLU A 127 -11.02 0.30 15.19
N ALA A 128 -10.54 1.14 14.26
CA ALA A 128 -9.58 2.19 14.57
C ALA A 128 -10.16 3.22 15.56
N SER A 129 -11.42 3.58 15.42
CA SER A 129 -12.12 4.47 16.34
C SER A 129 -12.23 3.87 17.76
N ALA A 130 -12.45 2.57 17.87
CA ALA A 130 -12.63 1.88 19.14
C ALA A 130 -11.30 1.53 19.83
N THR A 131 -10.26 1.19 19.06
CA THR A 131 -9.02 0.59 19.57
C THR A 131 -7.76 1.39 19.30
N GLY A 132 -7.79 2.32 18.36
CA GLY A 132 -6.60 3.03 17.86
C GLY A 132 -5.76 2.23 16.87
N LEU A 133 -6.14 1.00 16.50
CA LEU A 133 -5.39 0.19 15.53
C LEU A 133 -5.53 0.80 14.12
N PRO A 134 -4.41 1.05 13.40
CA PRO A 134 -4.50 1.63 12.06
C PRO A 134 -5.02 0.61 11.03
N ALA A 135 -5.49 1.11 9.88
CA ALA A 135 -5.93 0.25 8.78
C ALA A 135 -4.77 -0.55 8.19
N GLN A 136 -3.63 0.09 7.94
CA GLN A 136 -2.38 -0.55 7.50
C GLN A 136 -1.47 -0.75 8.69
N ARG A 137 -1.07 -1.99 8.98
CA ARG A 137 -0.40 -2.39 10.23
C ARG A 137 0.93 -3.05 9.97
N PRO A 138 1.99 -2.70 10.70
CA PRO A 138 3.18 -3.54 10.72
C PRO A 138 2.84 -4.91 11.31
N LEU A 139 3.49 -5.96 10.81
CA LEU A 139 3.19 -7.34 11.18
C LEU A 139 3.33 -7.59 12.68
N PHE A 140 4.32 -6.96 13.33
CA PHE A 140 4.59 -7.15 14.76
C PHE A 140 3.43 -6.71 15.69
N LEU A 141 2.48 -5.90 15.22
CA LEU A 141 1.29 -5.56 16.03
C LEU A 141 0.40 -6.79 16.33
N HIS A 142 0.40 -7.77 15.43
CA HIS A 142 -0.37 -9.01 15.59
C HIS A 142 0.50 -10.23 15.89
N TYR A 143 1.82 -10.14 15.61
CA TYR A 143 2.79 -11.23 15.81
C TYR A 143 4.00 -10.72 16.58
N PRO A 144 3.81 -10.24 17.85
CA PRO A 144 4.89 -9.60 18.62
C PRO A 144 6.01 -10.55 19.02
N ASP A 145 5.72 -11.85 19.13
CA ASP A 145 6.68 -12.88 19.51
C ASP A 145 7.52 -13.39 18.33
N ASP A 146 7.13 -13.06 17.12
CA ASP A 146 7.87 -13.42 15.90
C ASP A 146 8.90 -12.34 15.54
N ARG A 147 10.16 -12.60 15.89
CA ARG A 147 11.26 -11.63 15.69
C ARG A 147 11.49 -11.24 14.23
N ASN A 148 11.07 -12.06 13.26
CA ASN A 148 11.22 -11.72 11.85
C ASN A 148 10.34 -10.53 11.46
N THR A 149 9.21 -10.33 12.14
CA THR A 149 8.24 -9.27 11.81
C THR A 149 8.74 -7.87 12.16
N ALA A 150 9.67 -7.74 13.11
CA ALA A 150 10.13 -6.47 13.65
C ALA A 150 10.89 -5.58 12.63
N ALA A 151 11.56 -6.20 11.65
CA ALA A 151 12.38 -5.48 10.67
C ALA A 151 11.70 -5.31 9.30
N ILE A 152 10.49 -5.83 9.12
CA ILE A 152 9.77 -5.79 7.86
C ILE A 152 9.12 -4.42 7.66
N GLN A 153 9.48 -3.72 6.59
CA GLN A 153 9.03 -2.35 6.29
C GLN A 153 8.31 -2.23 4.94
N ASP A 154 8.29 -3.27 4.13
CA ASP A 154 7.84 -3.26 2.74
C ASP A 154 6.67 -4.22 2.47
N GLN A 155 6.06 -4.72 3.54
CA GLN A 155 4.78 -5.42 3.55
C GLN A 155 4.01 -5.08 4.82
N PHE A 156 2.70 -5.26 4.79
CA PHE A 156 1.83 -4.88 5.89
C PHE A 156 0.60 -5.78 5.98
N LEU A 157 -0.03 -5.75 7.15
CA LEU A 157 -1.39 -6.25 7.30
C LEU A 157 -2.38 -5.12 7.00
N TYR A 158 -3.33 -5.38 6.12
CA TYR A 158 -4.49 -4.52 5.92
C TYR A 158 -5.62 -5.07 6.78
N GLY A 159 -5.89 -4.36 7.88
CA GLY A 159 -6.63 -4.95 9.00
C GLY A 159 -5.88 -6.13 9.61
N ARG A 160 -6.61 -7.16 10.01
CA ARG A 160 -6.04 -8.42 10.48
C ARG A 160 -6.06 -9.52 9.41
N ASP A 161 -6.90 -9.36 8.38
CA ASP A 161 -7.29 -10.48 7.52
C ASP A 161 -6.56 -10.54 6.19
N MET A 162 -5.82 -9.48 5.82
CA MET A 162 -5.05 -9.44 4.59
C MET A 162 -3.58 -9.11 4.87
N LEU A 163 -2.68 -9.91 4.33
CA LEU A 163 -1.25 -9.62 4.28
C LEU A 163 -0.92 -9.15 2.86
N VAL A 164 -0.46 -7.92 2.73
CA VAL A 164 -0.16 -7.28 1.44
C VAL A 164 1.34 -7.04 1.33
N ALA A 165 1.96 -7.55 0.26
CA ALA A 165 3.37 -7.35 -0.03
C ALA A 165 3.53 -6.70 -1.42
N PRO A 166 3.43 -5.38 -1.53
CA PRO A 166 3.51 -4.68 -2.81
C PRO A 166 4.84 -4.91 -3.50
N VAL A 167 4.85 -4.89 -4.83
CA VAL A 167 6.08 -4.87 -5.61
C VAL A 167 6.60 -3.43 -5.65
N VAL A 168 7.77 -3.21 -5.07
CA VAL A 168 8.39 -1.89 -4.90
C VAL A 168 9.77 -1.79 -5.55
N GLU A 169 10.09 -2.72 -6.45
CA GLU A 169 11.31 -2.76 -7.23
C GLU A 169 10.95 -2.75 -8.72
N GLU A 170 11.64 -1.89 -9.48
CA GLU A 170 11.44 -1.76 -10.92
C GLU A 170 11.80 -3.05 -11.64
N GLY A 171 10.95 -3.46 -12.60
CA GLY A 171 11.17 -4.66 -13.41
C GLY A 171 10.96 -5.99 -12.69
N ALA A 172 10.60 -5.98 -11.41
CA ALA A 172 10.40 -7.21 -10.66
C ALA A 172 9.12 -7.95 -11.09
N SER A 173 9.26 -9.24 -11.34
CA SER A 173 8.15 -10.17 -11.67
C SER A 173 7.91 -11.20 -10.56
N SER A 174 8.68 -11.14 -9.48
CA SER A 174 8.49 -11.89 -8.24
C SER A 174 8.66 -10.98 -7.03
N ARG A 175 8.21 -11.45 -5.88
CA ARG A 175 8.30 -10.72 -4.63
C ARG A 175 8.64 -11.68 -3.49
N ARG A 176 9.68 -11.34 -2.76
CA ARG A 176 10.00 -12.02 -1.50
C ARG A 176 9.13 -11.44 -0.40
N LEU A 177 8.40 -12.30 0.31
CA LEU A 177 7.54 -11.91 1.43
C LEU A 177 7.70 -12.85 2.62
N TYR A 178 7.29 -12.38 3.78
CA TYR A 178 7.25 -13.15 5.01
C TYR A 178 5.83 -13.47 5.40
N VAL A 179 5.53 -14.74 5.63
CA VAL A 179 4.26 -15.22 6.16
C VAL A 179 4.45 -15.50 7.65
N PRO A 180 3.76 -14.76 8.55
CA PRO A 180 3.87 -15.01 9.99
C PRO A 180 3.17 -16.30 10.39
N GLY A 181 3.72 -16.98 11.42
CA GLY A 181 3.10 -18.16 11.99
C GLY A 181 1.92 -17.84 12.90
N GLY A 182 1.11 -18.87 13.19
CA GLY A 182 -0.02 -18.78 14.12
C GLY A 182 -1.38 -18.61 13.44
N ASP A 183 -1.41 -18.21 12.18
CA ASP A 183 -2.62 -18.16 11.33
C ASP A 183 -2.37 -18.91 10.02
N ASN A 184 -3.45 -19.31 9.34
CA ASN A 184 -3.40 -19.92 8.01
C ASN A 184 -3.56 -18.84 6.94
N TRP A 185 -2.68 -18.84 5.95
CA TRP A 185 -2.66 -17.84 4.90
C TRP A 185 -2.84 -18.46 3.52
N ILE A 186 -3.76 -17.91 2.75
CA ILE A 186 -4.07 -18.33 1.38
C ILE A 186 -3.74 -17.20 0.42
N GLU A 187 -2.94 -17.50 -0.59
CA GLU A 187 -2.64 -16.57 -1.69
C GLU A 187 -3.90 -16.27 -2.50
N LEU A 188 -4.28 -15.01 -2.56
CA LEU A 188 -5.55 -14.53 -3.13
C LEU A 188 -5.77 -14.99 -4.58
N TRP A 189 -4.70 -14.97 -5.41
CA TRP A 189 -4.83 -15.23 -6.84
C TRP A 189 -4.84 -16.70 -7.23
N THR A 190 -4.24 -17.56 -6.41
CA THR A 190 -4.03 -18.98 -6.72
C THR A 190 -4.79 -19.92 -5.81
N GLY A 191 -5.24 -19.43 -4.66
CA GLY A 191 -5.82 -20.27 -3.61
C GLY A 191 -4.80 -21.16 -2.90
N ARG A 192 -3.50 -20.98 -3.15
CA ARG A 192 -2.44 -21.78 -2.54
C ARG A 192 -2.22 -21.36 -1.09
N ARG A 193 -2.17 -22.32 -0.18
CA ARG A 193 -1.71 -22.07 1.20
C ARG A 193 -0.21 -21.87 1.23
N LEU A 194 0.24 -20.92 2.04
CA LEU A 194 1.66 -20.70 2.34
C LEU A 194 1.90 -20.98 3.82
N GLU A 195 2.92 -21.78 4.09
CA GLU A 195 3.40 -22.04 5.44
C GLU A 195 4.11 -20.80 6.00
N ALA A 196 4.27 -20.75 7.33
CA ALA A 196 5.02 -19.68 7.97
C ALA A 196 6.48 -19.64 7.48
N GLY A 197 7.01 -18.45 7.23
CA GLY A 197 8.38 -18.24 6.79
C GLY A 197 8.51 -17.33 5.58
N TRP A 198 9.72 -17.30 5.02
CA TRP A 198 10.03 -16.51 3.83
C TRP A 198 9.67 -17.26 2.55
N HIS A 199 9.00 -16.59 1.65
CA HIS A 199 8.62 -17.11 0.34
C HIS A 199 9.04 -16.17 -0.77
N GLU A 200 9.37 -16.76 -1.93
CA GLU A 200 9.45 -16.03 -3.20
C GLU A 200 8.20 -16.42 -4.01
N VAL A 201 7.38 -15.43 -4.34
CA VAL A 201 6.14 -15.65 -5.08
C VAL A 201 6.14 -14.88 -6.39
N ALA A 202 5.51 -15.43 -7.42
CA ALA A 202 5.32 -14.72 -8.68
C ALA A 202 4.44 -13.49 -8.46
N ALA A 203 4.85 -12.36 -9.00
CA ALA A 203 4.17 -11.08 -8.85
C ALA A 203 4.16 -10.30 -10.17
N PRO A 204 3.59 -10.86 -11.25
CA PRO A 204 3.43 -10.08 -12.49
C PRO A 204 2.53 -8.88 -12.23
N ILE A 205 2.63 -7.85 -13.08
CA ILE A 205 1.71 -6.71 -13.05
C ILE A 205 0.26 -7.22 -13.07
N GLY A 206 -0.57 -6.67 -12.21
CA GLY A 206 -1.97 -7.08 -12.03
C GLY A 206 -2.18 -8.20 -11.00
N ARG A 207 -1.10 -8.73 -10.40
CA ARG A 207 -1.18 -9.78 -9.35
C ARG A 207 -0.15 -9.54 -8.26
N PRO A 208 -0.25 -8.44 -7.49
CA PRO A 208 0.61 -8.25 -6.32
C PRO A 208 0.36 -9.35 -5.30
N PRO A 209 1.38 -9.80 -4.56
CA PRO A 209 1.17 -10.77 -3.51
C PRO A 209 0.25 -10.25 -2.41
N VAL A 210 -0.89 -10.89 -2.29
CA VAL A 210 -1.87 -10.67 -1.24
C VAL A 210 -2.27 -12.02 -0.68
N MET A 211 -2.14 -12.16 0.63
CA MET A 211 -2.60 -13.35 1.36
C MET A 211 -3.84 -12.98 2.14
N VAL A 212 -4.79 -13.90 2.18
CA VAL A 212 -6.00 -13.77 2.99
C VAL A 212 -5.94 -14.78 4.11
N ARG A 213 -6.26 -14.33 5.30
CA ARG A 213 -6.34 -15.20 6.49
C ARG A 213 -7.59 -16.08 6.39
N GLU A 214 -7.41 -17.37 6.63
CA GLU A 214 -8.49 -18.37 6.66
C GLU A 214 -9.26 -18.37 7.99
#